data_f67ff7b1c8e6ef9017468b7d52e822fe
#
_entry.id   f67ff7b1c8e6ef9017468b7d52e822fe
#
_cell.length_a   1.000
_cell.length_b   1.000
_cell.length_c   1.000
_cell.angle_alpha   90.00
_cell.angle_beta   90.00
_cell.angle_gamma   90.00
#
_symmetry.space_group_name_H-M   'P 1'
#
loop_
_entity.id
_entity.type
_entity.pdbx_description
1 polymer ?
#
loop_
_entity_poly.entity_id
_entity_poly.type
_entity_poly.pdbx_seq_one_letter_code
_entity_poly.pdbx_strand_id
1 'polypeptide(L)'
;MAGKWKKTLDDLLYNGDLDGAYNLLDGILRDNSGDLQARLAFGKVQYELGDPDNARNTFDTVLKNSPRNADALKGKAEVCELLGEYEEAIRSYHMATQAKPKDIEAWKSMGILLTKLKKFGKAD
;
A
#
# COMPACT_ATOMS: atom_id res chain seq x y z
N MET A 1 4.55 3.39 -24.37
CA MET A 1 5.78 3.37 -23.62
C MET A 1 5.51 3.10 -22.17
N ALA A 2 6.00 2.00 -21.72
CA ALA A 2 5.65 1.46 -20.41
C ALA A 2 6.05 2.30 -19.22
N GLY A 3 6.92 3.25 -19.34
CA GLY A 3 7.36 4.03 -18.18
C GLY A 3 6.98 5.49 -18.18
N LYS A 4 6.36 5.94 -19.26
CA LYS A 4 6.10 7.36 -19.40
C LYS A 4 5.15 7.93 -18.36
N TRP A 5 4.20 7.15 -17.94
CA TRP A 5 3.20 7.62 -16.99
C TRP A 5 3.82 7.90 -15.62
N LYS A 6 4.96 7.30 -15.32
CA LYS A 6 5.58 7.48 -14.01
C LYS A 6 5.96 8.92 -13.75
N LYS A 7 6.51 9.58 -14.76
CA LYS A 7 6.87 10.99 -14.60
C LYS A 7 5.63 11.86 -14.42
N THR A 8 4.60 11.60 -15.21
CA THR A 8 3.35 12.34 -15.08
C THR A 8 2.76 12.12 -13.69
N LEU A 9 2.79 10.88 -13.20
CA LEU A 9 2.31 10.57 -11.86
C LEU A 9 3.09 11.35 -10.80
N ASP A 10 4.42 11.35 -10.92
CA ASP A 10 5.26 12.06 -9.95
C ASP A 10 4.91 13.55 -9.92
N ASP A 11 4.68 14.14 -11.07
CA ASP A 11 4.30 15.55 -11.15
C ASP A 11 2.95 15.80 -10.48
N LEU A 12 1.99 14.93 -10.72
CA LEU A 12 0.67 15.06 -10.11
C LEU A 12 0.74 14.92 -8.60
N LEU A 13 1.51 13.96 -8.12
CA LEU A 13 1.66 13.77 -6.69
C LEU A 13 2.41 14.91 -6.03
N TYR A 14 3.41 15.44 -6.70
CA TYR A 14 4.15 16.58 -6.19
C TYR A 14 3.24 17.79 -6.00
N ASN A 15 2.28 17.96 -6.91
CA ASN A 15 1.33 19.07 -6.85
C ASN A 15 0.11 18.77 -5.98
N GLY A 16 0.06 17.59 -5.38
CA GLY A 16 -1.06 17.22 -4.53
C GLY A 16 -2.33 16.89 -5.28
N ASP A 17 -2.23 16.62 -6.58
CA ASP A 17 -3.39 16.32 -7.41
C ASP A 17 -3.70 14.83 -7.37
N LEU A 18 -4.32 14.40 -6.28
CA LEU A 18 -4.65 12.99 -6.09
C LEU A 18 -5.72 12.51 -7.08
N ASP A 19 -6.68 13.39 -7.39
CA ASP A 19 -7.72 13.02 -8.36
C ASP A 19 -7.11 12.81 -9.74
N GLY A 20 -6.18 13.68 -10.14
CA GLY A 20 -5.48 13.51 -11.40
C GLY A 20 -4.66 12.23 -11.41
N ALA A 21 -4.01 11.93 -10.30
CA ALA A 21 -3.23 10.70 -10.18
C ALA A 21 -4.13 9.47 -10.29
N TYR A 22 -5.28 9.50 -9.64
CA TYR A 22 -6.25 8.42 -9.72
C TYR A 22 -6.69 8.19 -11.16
N ASN A 23 -7.08 9.27 -11.84
CA ASN A 23 -7.56 9.15 -13.21
C ASN A 23 -6.50 8.64 -14.16
N LEU A 24 -5.27 9.09 -13.98
CA LEU A 24 -4.16 8.61 -14.80
C LEU A 24 -3.99 7.10 -14.65
N LEU A 25 -3.93 6.64 -13.41
CA LEU A 25 -3.70 5.22 -13.13
C LEU A 25 -4.88 4.36 -13.54
N ASP A 26 -6.09 4.86 -13.35
CA ASP A 26 -7.29 4.16 -13.80
C ASP A 26 -7.24 3.92 -15.30
N GLY A 27 -6.84 4.93 -16.05
CA GLY A 27 -6.72 4.81 -17.51
C GLY A 27 -5.65 3.80 -17.91
N ILE A 28 -4.52 3.84 -17.24
CA ILE A 28 -3.42 2.90 -17.52
C ILE A 28 -3.88 1.47 -17.27
N LEU A 29 -4.58 1.24 -16.16
CA LEU A 29 -5.02 -0.11 -15.80
C LEU A 29 -6.15 -0.62 -16.69
N ARG A 30 -6.93 0.27 -17.28
CA ARG A 30 -7.93 -0.14 -18.27
C ARG A 30 -7.25 -0.67 -19.52
N ASP A 31 -6.16 -0.05 -19.93
CA ASP A 31 -5.42 -0.48 -21.12
C ASP A 31 -4.52 -1.68 -20.84
N ASN A 32 -3.97 -1.75 -19.64
CA ASN A 32 -3.04 -2.81 -19.29
C ASN A 32 -3.26 -3.19 -17.81
N SER A 33 -4.24 -4.06 -17.58
CA SER A 33 -4.61 -4.47 -16.24
C SER A 33 -3.50 -5.25 -15.54
N GLY A 34 -2.52 -5.73 -16.28
CA GLY A 34 -1.40 -6.48 -15.72
C GLY A 34 -0.23 -5.63 -15.30
N ASP A 35 -0.31 -4.32 -15.44
CA ASP A 35 0.80 -3.44 -15.05
C ASP A 35 0.89 -3.39 -13.52
N LEU A 36 1.83 -4.15 -12.98
CA LEU A 36 2.00 -4.29 -11.54
C LEU A 36 2.35 -2.96 -10.87
N GLN A 37 3.26 -2.20 -11.48
CA GLN A 37 3.67 -0.92 -10.89
C GLN A 37 2.53 0.07 -10.84
N ALA A 38 1.72 0.10 -11.91
CA ALA A 38 0.56 0.99 -11.94
C ALA A 38 -0.45 0.57 -10.88
N ARG A 39 -0.65 -0.72 -10.68
CA ARG A 39 -1.61 -1.18 -9.67
C ARG A 39 -1.14 -0.85 -8.26
N LEU A 40 0.14 -1.03 -7.98
CA LEU A 40 0.69 -0.64 -6.68
C LEU A 40 0.52 0.85 -6.43
N ALA A 41 0.80 1.67 -7.42
CA ALA A 41 0.62 3.11 -7.29
C ALA A 41 -0.85 3.45 -7.10
N PHE A 42 -1.74 2.74 -7.78
CA PHE A 42 -3.18 2.96 -7.66
C PHE A 42 -3.66 2.71 -6.23
N GLY A 43 -3.18 1.62 -5.62
CA GLY A 43 -3.52 1.34 -4.23
C GLY A 43 -3.08 2.46 -3.30
N LYS A 44 -1.88 2.98 -3.51
CA LYS A 44 -1.39 4.08 -2.68
C LYS A 44 -2.22 5.34 -2.84
N VAL A 45 -2.62 5.66 -4.07
CA VAL A 45 -3.45 6.83 -4.32
C VAL A 45 -4.83 6.66 -3.69
N GLN A 46 -5.41 5.47 -3.79
CA GLN A 46 -6.69 5.20 -3.14
C GLN A 46 -6.59 5.39 -1.63
N TYR A 47 -5.49 4.93 -1.04
CA TYR A 47 -5.25 5.11 0.38
C TYR A 47 -5.17 6.60 0.73
N GLU A 48 -4.42 7.38 -0.05
CA GLU A 48 -4.26 8.81 0.20
C GLU A 48 -5.56 9.59 0.01
N LEU A 49 -6.43 9.08 -0.87
CA LEU A 49 -7.73 9.69 -1.09
C LEU A 49 -8.73 9.37 0.01
N GLY A 50 -8.35 8.55 0.97
CA GLY A 50 -9.23 8.20 2.06
C GLY A 50 -10.20 7.08 1.72
N ASP A 51 -9.81 6.19 0.83
CA ASP A 51 -10.64 5.07 0.41
C ASP A 51 -9.92 3.76 0.75
N PRO A 52 -9.82 3.44 2.05
CA PRO A 52 -9.02 2.29 2.47
C PRO A 52 -9.57 0.94 2.01
N ASP A 53 -10.88 0.80 1.89
CA ASP A 53 -11.44 -0.49 1.48
C ASP A 53 -11.04 -0.84 0.05
N ASN A 54 -11.12 0.12 -0.86
CA ASN A 54 -10.70 -0.13 -2.23
C ASN A 54 -9.18 -0.26 -2.33
N ALA A 55 -8.44 0.50 -1.52
CA ALA A 55 -7.00 0.34 -1.48
C ALA A 55 -6.61 -1.07 -1.05
N ARG A 56 -7.29 -1.61 -0.03
CA ARG A 56 -7.04 -2.98 0.40
C ARG A 56 -7.29 -3.96 -0.74
N ASN A 57 -8.40 -3.80 -1.44
CA ASN A 57 -8.72 -4.70 -2.55
C ASN A 57 -7.66 -4.65 -3.63
N THR A 58 -7.14 -3.45 -3.91
CA THR A 58 -6.09 -3.28 -4.91
C THR A 58 -4.83 -4.01 -4.49
N PHE A 59 -4.40 -3.85 -3.23
CA PHE A 59 -3.22 -4.55 -2.75
C PHE A 59 -3.44 -6.06 -2.68
N ASP A 60 -4.64 -6.50 -2.29
CA ASP A 60 -4.95 -7.94 -2.27
C ASP A 60 -4.89 -8.54 -3.67
N THR A 61 -5.30 -7.78 -4.68
CA THR A 61 -5.19 -8.24 -6.05
C THR A 61 -3.73 -8.50 -6.44
N VAL A 62 -2.84 -7.59 -6.04
CA VAL A 62 -1.41 -7.79 -6.28
C VAL A 62 -0.92 -9.04 -5.54
N LEU A 63 -1.33 -9.18 -4.28
CA LEU A 63 -0.86 -10.30 -3.45
C LEU A 63 -1.38 -11.65 -3.91
N LYS A 64 -2.52 -11.66 -4.59
CA LYS A 64 -3.05 -12.90 -5.15
C LYS A 64 -2.09 -13.49 -6.17
N ASN A 65 -1.45 -12.66 -6.96
CA ASN A 65 -0.51 -13.11 -7.98
C ASN A 65 0.93 -13.09 -7.50
N SER A 66 1.23 -12.26 -6.52
CA SER A 66 2.59 -12.12 -6.00
C SER A 66 2.53 -12.03 -4.48
N PRO A 67 2.34 -13.18 -3.79
CA PRO A 67 2.10 -13.17 -2.35
C PRO A 67 3.22 -12.58 -1.50
N ARG A 68 4.42 -12.48 -2.06
CA ARG A 68 5.55 -11.94 -1.32
C ARG A 68 5.98 -10.56 -1.80
N ASN A 69 5.11 -9.88 -2.52
CA ASN A 69 5.41 -8.53 -2.97
C ASN A 69 5.45 -7.59 -1.76
N ALA A 70 6.66 -7.13 -1.43
CA ALA A 70 6.86 -6.33 -0.22
C ALA A 70 6.09 -5.02 -0.24
N ASP A 71 6.01 -4.37 -1.39
CA ASP A 71 5.28 -3.10 -1.50
C ASP A 71 3.79 -3.29 -1.26
N ALA A 72 3.23 -4.37 -1.80
CA ALA A 72 1.81 -4.66 -1.59
C ALA A 72 1.53 -5.03 -0.14
N LEU A 73 2.44 -5.79 0.48
CA LEU A 73 2.29 -6.14 1.89
C LEU A 73 2.34 -4.91 2.77
N LYS A 74 3.27 -4.00 2.50
CA LYS A 74 3.34 -2.75 3.26
C LYS A 74 2.08 -1.91 3.04
N GLY A 75 1.62 -1.82 1.80
CA GLY A 75 0.42 -1.05 1.50
C GLY A 75 -0.79 -1.61 2.22
N LYS A 76 -0.93 -2.93 2.20
CA LYS A 76 -2.04 -3.57 2.92
C LYS A 76 -1.94 -3.30 4.42
N ALA A 77 -0.72 -3.37 4.97
CA ALA A 77 -0.51 -3.10 6.39
C ALA A 77 -0.94 -1.69 6.75
N GLU A 78 -0.57 -0.71 5.94
CA GLU A 78 -0.95 0.68 6.17
C GLU A 78 -2.47 0.86 6.14
N VAL A 79 -3.13 0.19 5.21
CA VAL A 79 -4.59 0.24 5.14
C VAL A 79 -5.21 -0.38 6.38
N CYS A 80 -4.72 -1.54 6.79
CA CYS A 80 -5.24 -2.20 7.99
C CYS A 80 -5.03 -1.33 9.23
N GLU A 81 -3.89 -0.67 9.31
CA GLU A 81 -3.62 0.24 10.41
C GLU A 81 -4.64 1.38 10.45
N LEU A 82 -4.93 1.94 9.29
CA LEU A 82 -5.91 3.01 9.19
C LEU A 82 -7.30 2.55 9.61
N LEU A 83 -7.64 1.30 9.29
CA LEU A 83 -8.93 0.74 9.64
C LEU A 83 -9.00 0.23 11.08
N GLY A 84 -7.92 0.32 11.81
CA GLY A 84 -7.88 -0.15 13.19
C GLY A 84 -7.69 -1.65 13.34
N GLU A 85 -7.41 -2.34 12.26
CA GLU A 85 -7.18 -3.78 12.27
C GLU A 85 -5.69 -4.04 12.53
N TYR A 86 -5.29 -3.79 13.76
CA TYR A 86 -3.86 -3.73 14.08
C TYR A 86 -3.17 -5.08 14.01
N GLU A 87 -3.85 -6.17 14.39
CA GLU A 87 -3.23 -7.48 14.30
C GLU A 87 -2.96 -7.88 12.87
N GLU A 88 -3.90 -7.61 11.98
CA GLU A 88 -3.69 -7.88 10.57
C GLU A 88 -2.59 -7.00 10.00
N ALA A 89 -2.54 -5.74 10.44
CA ALA A 89 -1.49 -4.83 10.00
C ALA A 89 -0.11 -5.35 10.40
N ILE A 90 0.01 -5.81 11.65
CA ILE A 90 1.29 -6.35 12.14
C ILE A 90 1.68 -7.58 11.33
N ARG A 91 0.73 -8.46 11.07
CA ARG A 91 0.99 -9.65 10.27
C ARG A 91 1.51 -9.28 8.88
N SER A 92 0.88 -8.30 8.25
CA SER A 92 1.29 -7.84 6.92
C SER A 92 2.67 -7.21 6.94
N TYR A 93 2.95 -6.38 7.94
CA TYR A 93 4.30 -5.81 8.10
C TYR A 93 5.33 -6.91 8.33
N HIS A 94 4.98 -7.89 9.16
CA HIS A 94 5.91 -8.98 9.41
C HIS A 94 6.27 -9.71 8.11
N MET A 95 5.25 -10.00 7.31
CA MET A 95 5.48 -10.64 6.02
C MET A 95 6.33 -9.75 5.10
N ALA A 96 6.11 -8.45 5.15
CA ALA A 96 6.91 -7.53 4.36
C ALA A 96 8.38 -7.57 4.77
N THR A 97 8.65 -7.66 6.08
CA THR A 97 10.03 -7.76 6.55
C THR A 97 10.68 -9.08 6.16
N GLN A 98 9.89 -10.14 6.04
CA GLN A 98 10.42 -11.41 5.55
C GLN A 98 10.77 -11.32 4.06
N ALA A 99 9.96 -10.60 3.30
CA ALA A 99 10.21 -10.42 1.86
C ALA A 99 11.36 -9.46 1.61
N LYS A 100 11.48 -8.43 2.44
CA LYS A 100 12.54 -7.42 2.33
C LYS A 100 13.12 -7.12 3.71
N PRO A 101 14.05 -7.95 4.20
CA PRO A 101 14.57 -7.78 5.57
C PRO A 101 15.30 -6.46 5.82
N LYS A 102 15.76 -5.80 4.75
CA LYS A 102 16.50 -4.55 4.90
C LYS A 102 15.62 -3.31 4.85
N ASP A 103 14.31 -3.50 4.72
CA ASP A 103 13.39 -2.37 4.71
C ASP A 103 13.17 -1.90 6.14
N ILE A 104 13.94 -0.92 6.54
CA ILE A 104 13.90 -0.38 7.90
C ILE A 104 12.54 0.21 8.22
N GLU A 105 11.90 0.81 7.24
CA GLU A 105 10.59 1.43 7.45
C GLU A 105 9.54 0.42 7.88
N ALA A 106 9.55 -0.77 7.27
CA ALA A 106 8.60 -1.81 7.65
C ALA A 106 8.82 -2.27 9.08
N TRP A 107 10.08 -2.47 9.47
CA TRP A 107 10.42 -2.84 10.84
C TRP A 107 9.95 -1.78 11.82
N LYS A 108 10.20 -0.52 11.49
CA LYS A 108 9.85 0.60 12.35
C LYS A 108 8.34 0.68 12.53
N SER A 109 7.59 0.57 11.44
CA SER A 109 6.13 0.64 11.50
C SER A 109 5.57 -0.49 12.34
N MET A 110 6.11 -1.70 12.18
CA MET A 110 5.68 -2.84 12.97
C MET A 110 5.93 -2.61 14.45
N GLY A 111 7.12 -2.08 14.78
CA GLY A 111 7.45 -1.79 16.17
C GLY A 111 6.52 -0.77 16.80
N ILE A 112 6.17 0.27 16.04
CA ILE A 112 5.26 1.28 16.53
C ILE A 112 3.88 0.68 16.81
N LEU A 113 3.40 -0.19 15.93
CA LEU A 113 2.10 -0.84 16.12
C LEU A 113 2.09 -1.76 17.32
N LEU A 114 3.17 -2.53 17.50
CA LEU A 114 3.28 -3.40 18.67
C LEU A 114 3.21 -2.60 19.95
N THR A 115 3.88 -1.45 19.97
CA THR A 115 3.84 -0.55 21.12
C THR A 115 2.43 -0.02 21.36
N LYS A 116 1.74 0.35 20.30
CA LYS A 116 0.37 0.84 20.44
C LYS A 116 -0.57 -0.20 21.01
N LEU A 117 -0.48 -1.43 20.50
CA LEU A 117 -1.33 -2.50 21.01
C LEU A 117 -1.10 -2.75 22.49
N LYS A 118 0.15 -2.79 22.87
CA LYS A 118 0.52 -2.99 24.28
C LYS A 118 -0.02 -1.86 25.15
N LYS A 119 0.09 -0.64 24.65
CA LYS A 119 -0.29 0.54 25.42
C LYS A 119 -1.81 0.68 25.59
N PHE A 120 -2.58 0.23 24.60
CA PHE A 120 -4.03 0.42 24.63
C PHE A 120 -4.79 -0.79 25.10
N GLY A 121 -4.16 -1.59 25.92
CA GLY A 121 -4.90 -2.61 26.63
C GLY A 121 -5.05 -3.94 25.92
N LYS A 122 -4.43 -4.10 24.81
CA LYS A 122 -4.46 -5.41 24.16
C LYS A 122 -3.62 -6.42 24.90
N ALA A 123 -2.87 -5.94 25.85
CA ALA A 123 -2.07 -6.81 26.68
C ALA A 123 -2.91 -7.60 27.67
N ASP A 124 -4.10 -7.15 27.95
CA ASP A 124 -4.96 -7.84 28.90
C ASP A 124 -5.63 -9.09 28.34
#